data_b88df0309232f8211e7a94b632d1afdd
#
_entry.id   b88df0309232f8211e7a94b632d1afdd
#
_cell.length_a   1.000
_cell.length_b   1.000
_cell.length_c   1.000
_cell.angle_alpha   90.00
_cell.angle_beta   90.00
_cell.angle_gamma   90.00
#
_symmetry.space_group_name_H-M   'P 1'
#
loop_
_entity.id
_entity.type
_entity.pdbx_description
1 polymer ?
#
loop_
_entity_poly.entity_id
_entity_poly.type
_entity_poly.pdbx_seq_one_letter_code
_entity_poly.pdbx_strand_id
1 'polypeptide(L)'
;MTRETSTLTTSPTETSPPETGKTETTPGSAHDPAAAVPLMERIGYGCGDLASNFIWQAMSIFIVYYYTDVIGVAAGIIGSIMLFSRVFDGVSDIAMGYVIDKTTSRHGKARPWLLWLAVPFAVSAVLLFAVPDVSPFWQTVYIAVTYNLVCLVYTGLNVPYGTLNSLITQDQYQRSLLNVFRMSLALVGVLLVSNLTLPVATLFGGGQGGWIVTFAIFGAIGTGLFLFTFKSTRERVQPADEKRRQAPVPLKQSLRTLGKNRYWALATLFILITYIFNALNSGAVVYYAQYLLDDTWLVGVITTAYIVFILAGMAFVAPITKRYGKRNAIIVGELITLVGYGVMLIDLGNVYLIVAGTIIRGLGKAPINGSMFALLGDTIEYGEWKTGIRNEGMVYSGGSMGIKIGSGLGTALLGWILAFGGYVGGGGEQSDTALFAIQALFVYLPMGLCALMIVLMLFYDLDKRYPAIVADLAAKR
;
A
#
# COMPACT_ATOMS: atom_id res chain seq x y z
N MET A 1 -2.40 -38.43 -89.21
CA MET A 1 -1.30 -39.38 -89.48
C MET A 1 -0.68 -39.67 -88.10
N THR A 2 -0.76 -41.00 -87.74
CA THR A 2 0.05 -41.80 -86.79
C THR A 2 0.09 -41.29 -85.31
N ARG A 3 -0.65 -41.94 -84.44
CA ARG A 3 -0.52 -43.21 -83.67
C ARG A 3 0.86 -43.43 -83.10
N GLU A 4 0.88 -43.50 -81.73
CA GLU A 4 1.22 -44.73 -80.94
C GLU A 4 1.16 -44.40 -79.46
N THR A 5 0.33 -44.96 -78.72
CA THR A 5 0.11 -46.08 -77.77
C THR A 5 1.34 -46.54 -77.00
N SER A 6 1.29 -46.55 -75.73
CA SER A 6 1.48 -47.62 -74.70
C SER A 6 2.00 -47.05 -73.39
N THR A 7 1.80 -47.55 -72.21
CA THR A 7 1.11 -48.66 -71.57
C THR A 7 1.01 -48.41 -70.09
N LEU A 8 -0.08 -48.80 -69.48
CA LEU A 8 -0.37 -48.81 -68.02
C LEU A 8 0.59 -49.78 -67.33
N THR A 9 1.10 -49.31 -66.15
CA THR A 9 1.45 -50.19 -65.03
C THR A 9 0.94 -49.62 -63.77
N THR A 10 -0.07 -50.28 -63.20
CA THR A 10 -0.65 -50.06 -61.90
C THR A 10 0.20 -50.71 -60.84
N SER A 11 0.51 -49.96 -59.75
CA SER A 11 0.98 -50.49 -58.48
C SER A 11 0.01 -50.12 -57.36
N PRO A 12 -0.21 -50.98 -56.38
CA PRO A 12 -1.35 -50.84 -55.45
C PRO A 12 -1.09 -49.85 -54.33
N THR A 13 -2.11 -49.07 -54.02
CA THR A 13 -2.20 -48.16 -52.91
C THR A 13 -2.28 -48.94 -51.59
N GLU A 14 -1.25 -48.80 -50.72
CA GLU A 14 -1.33 -49.15 -49.32
C GLU A 14 -2.11 -48.07 -48.58
N THR A 15 -3.28 -48.44 -48.07
CA THR A 15 -4.11 -47.63 -47.17
C THR A 15 -3.54 -47.73 -45.75
N SER A 16 -2.93 -46.66 -45.25
CA SER A 16 -2.59 -46.49 -43.85
C SER A 16 -3.85 -46.17 -43.06
N PRO A 17 -4.01 -46.73 -41.81
CA PRO A 17 -5.19 -46.44 -40.95
C PRO A 17 -5.11 -44.99 -40.40
N PRO A 18 -6.26 -44.36 -40.04
CA PRO A 18 -6.30 -43.01 -39.55
C PRO A 18 -5.63 -42.91 -38.19
N GLU A 19 -4.65 -42.05 -38.06
CA GLU A 19 -4.06 -41.64 -36.79
C GLU A 19 -5.13 -41.04 -35.89
N THR A 20 -5.39 -41.74 -34.80
CA THR A 20 -6.19 -41.23 -33.67
C THR A 20 -5.57 -39.93 -33.15
N GLY A 21 -6.33 -38.85 -33.31
CA GLY A 21 -5.95 -37.51 -32.79
C GLY A 21 -5.61 -37.59 -31.32
N LYS A 22 -4.32 -37.50 -31.02
CA LYS A 22 -3.85 -37.08 -29.70
C LYS A 22 -4.23 -35.60 -29.56
N THR A 23 -5.23 -35.32 -28.76
CA THR A 23 -5.46 -33.99 -28.17
C THR A 23 -4.16 -33.59 -27.50
N GLU A 24 -3.40 -32.71 -28.16
CA GLU A 24 -2.33 -31.97 -27.49
C GLU A 24 -2.96 -31.11 -26.41
N THR A 25 -3.00 -31.66 -25.19
CA THR A 25 -3.11 -30.87 -23.99
C THR A 25 -1.87 -29.97 -23.99
N THR A 26 -2.09 -28.69 -24.26
CA THR A 26 -1.07 -27.63 -24.09
C THR A 26 -0.42 -27.81 -22.72
N PRO A 27 0.87 -28.14 -22.60
CA PRO A 27 1.51 -28.24 -21.31
C PRO A 27 1.50 -26.82 -20.72
N GLY A 28 0.91 -26.67 -19.53
CA GLY A 28 1.12 -25.46 -18.74
C GLY A 28 2.62 -25.14 -18.76
N SER A 29 2.96 -23.91 -19.08
CA SER A 29 4.31 -23.40 -19.32
C SER A 29 5.29 -24.03 -18.33
N ALA A 30 6.09 -24.99 -18.81
CA ALA A 30 7.19 -25.53 -18.04
C ALA A 30 8.07 -24.35 -17.63
N HIS A 31 8.26 -24.15 -16.33
CA HIS A 31 9.17 -23.16 -15.79
C HIS A 31 10.55 -23.36 -16.41
N ASP A 32 10.92 -22.44 -17.30
CA ASP A 32 12.29 -22.39 -17.78
C ASP A 32 13.19 -22.01 -16.59
N PRO A 33 14.07 -22.90 -16.10
CA PRO A 33 14.96 -22.59 -14.98
C PRO A 33 15.85 -21.36 -15.26
N ALA A 34 16.12 -21.05 -16.51
CA ALA A 34 16.87 -19.86 -16.92
C ALA A 34 16.08 -18.55 -16.73
N ALA A 35 14.74 -18.61 -16.65
CA ALA A 35 13.87 -17.46 -16.41
C ALA A 35 13.66 -17.16 -14.92
N ALA A 36 14.14 -18.02 -14.02
CA ALA A 36 13.95 -17.86 -12.58
C ALA A 36 14.80 -16.70 -12.02
N VAL A 37 14.16 -15.78 -11.29
CA VAL A 37 14.87 -14.73 -10.57
C VAL A 37 15.60 -15.35 -9.38
N PRO A 38 16.93 -15.15 -9.23
CA PRO A 38 17.69 -15.70 -8.10
C PRO A 38 17.16 -15.25 -6.74
N LEU A 39 17.26 -16.10 -5.72
CA LEU A 39 16.79 -15.79 -4.35
C LEU A 39 17.40 -14.48 -3.82
N MET A 40 18.70 -14.26 -4.04
CA MET A 40 19.40 -13.05 -3.61
C MET A 40 18.84 -11.80 -4.24
N GLU A 41 18.38 -11.88 -5.49
CA GLU A 41 17.74 -10.76 -6.18
C GLU A 41 16.33 -10.49 -5.66
N ARG A 42 15.57 -11.55 -5.29
CA ARG A 42 14.25 -11.40 -4.65
C ARG A 42 14.37 -10.75 -3.27
N ILE A 43 15.33 -11.19 -2.45
CA ILE A 43 15.63 -10.57 -1.16
C ILE A 43 16.07 -9.12 -1.37
N GLY A 44 17.01 -8.89 -2.29
CA GLY A 44 17.49 -7.55 -2.60
C GLY A 44 16.41 -6.61 -3.11
N TYR A 45 15.47 -7.10 -3.93
CA TYR A 45 14.31 -6.34 -4.32
C TYR A 45 13.43 -5.99 -3.10
N GLY A 46 13.15 -6.94 -2.23
CA GLY A 46 12.35 -6.69 -1.02
C GLY A 46 13.01 -5.71 -0.03
N CYS A 47 14.35 -5.66 0.03
CA CYS A 47 15.10 -4.71 0.86
C CYS A 47 14.82 -3.24 0.50
N GLY A 48 14.41 -2.93 -0.73
CA GLY A 48 14.01 -1.58 -1.11
C GLY A 48 12.76 -1.09 -0.36
N ASP A 49 11.80 -1.97 -0.12
CA ASP A 49 10.60 -1.61 0.65
C ASP A 49 10.88 -1.56 2.16
N LEU A 50 11.75 -2.45 2.64
CA LEU A 50 12.28 -2.37 4.01
C LEU A 50 12.97 -1.00 4.25
N ALA A 51 13.84 -0.57 3.31
CA ALA A 51 14.51 0.72 3.38
C ALA A 51 13.53 1.90 3.42
N SER A 52 12.51 1.86 2.56
CA SER A 52 11.45 2.87 2.52
C SER A 52 10.71 2.95 3.86
N ASN A 53 10.39 1.81 4.47
CA ASN A 53 9.61 1.75 5.70
C ASN A 53 10.37 2.28 6.93
N PHE A 54 11.70 2.24 6.97
CA PHE A 54 12.47 2.85 8.06
C PHE A 54 12.16 4.35 8.24
N ILE A 55 11.85 5.05 7.15
CA ILE A 55 11.53 6.48 7.20
C ILE A 55 10.02 6.70 7.10
N TRP A 56 9.37 6.09 6.09
CA TRP A 56 7.95 6.34 5.80
C TRP A 56 7.02 5.89 6.93
N GLN A 57 7.26 4.69 7.48
CA GLN A 57 6.44 4.17 8.58
C GLN A 57 6.67 4.94 9.88
N ALA A 58 7.93 5.32 10.15
CA ALA A 58 8.24 6.16 11.31
C ALA A 58 7.54 7.52 11.22
N MET A 59 7.53 8.14 10.04
CA MET A 59 6.74 9.35 9.81
C MET A 59 5.25 9.10 10.04
N SER A 60 4.69 8.02 9.52
CA SER A 60 3.26 7.72 9.64
C SER A 60 2.78 7.55 11.08
N ILE A 61 3.63 7.01 11.94
CA ILE A 61 3.31 6.78 13.37
C ILE A 61 3.64 8.00 14.22
N PHE A 62 4.83 8.59 14.04
CA PHE A 62 5.43 9.47 15.05
C PHE A 62 5.50 10.94 14.64
N ILE A 63 5.29 11.31 13.38
CA ILE A 63 5.58 12.67 12.93
C ILE A 63 4.67 13.72 13.58
N VAL A 64 3.36 13.42 13.72
CA VAL A 64 2.42 14.34 14.38
C VAL A 64 2.81 14.48 15.84
N TYR A 65 3.07 13.36 16.53
CA TYR A 65 3.54 13.33 17.91
C TYR A 65 4.84 14.13 18.09
N TYR A 66 5.85 13.94 17.21
CA TYR A 66 7.09 14.69 17.30
C TYR A 66 6.87 16.21 17.22
N TYR A 67 6.07 16.66 16.25
CA TYR A 67 5.83 18.09 16.09
C TYR A 67 4.97 18.69 17.21
N THR A 68 4.04 17.92 17.78
CA THR A 68 3.20 18.41 18.89
C THR A 68 3.88 18.33 20.23
N ASP A 69 4.53 17.21 20.57
CA ASP A 69 5.03 16.93 21.92
C ASP A 69 6.48 17.30 22.13
N VAL A 70 7.33 17.18 21.07
CA VAL A 70 8.75 17.51 21.17
C VAL A 70 9.03 18.96 20.74
N ILE A 71 8.37 19.42 19.66
CA ILE A 71 8.58 20.78 19.13
C ILE A 71 7.55 21.78 19.68
N GLY A 72 6.33 21.34 20.04
CA GLY A 72 5.28 22.20 20.59
C GLY A 72 4.43 22.95 19.57
N VAL A 73 4.36 22.46 18.31
CA VAL A 73 3.52 23.06 17.28
C VAL A 73 2.08 22.56 17.41
N ALA A 74 1.11 23.44 17.24
CA ALA A 74 -0.31 23.09 17.35
C ALA A 74 -0.71 21.96 16.38
N ALA A 75 -1.37 20.90 16.88
CA ALA A 75 -1.74 19.70 16.13
C ALA A 75 -2.61 20.01 14.89
N GLY A 76 -3.49 21.01 14.96
CA GLY A 76 -4.34 21.41 13.84
C GLY A 76 -3.54 21.99 12.64
N ILE A 77 -2.44 22.70 12.92
CA ILE A 77 -1.53 23.22 11.89
C ILE A 77 -0.86 22.04 11.18
N ILE A 78 -0.34 21.08 11.94
CA ILE A 78 0.34 19.90 11.40
C ILE A 78 -0.63 19.06 10.54
N GLY A 79 -1.84 18.81 11.02
CA GLY A 79 -2.86 18.10 10.23
C GLY A 79 -3.16 18.78 8.90
N SER A 80 -3.25 20.12 8.90
CA SER A 80 -3.48 20.91 7.69
C SER A 80 -2.31 20.84 6.70
N ILE A 81 -1.06 20.97 7.17
CA ILE A 81 0.14 20.81 6.33
C ILE A 81 0.12 19.43 5.66
N MET A 82 -0.16 18.38 6.42
CA MET A 82 -0.14 17.01 5.89
C MET A 82 -1.22 16.75 4.86
N LEU A 83 -2.41 17.34 5.02
CA LEU A 83 -3.47 17.24 4.03
C LEU A 83 -3.07 17.92 2.71
N PHE A 84 -2.59 19.17 2.77
CA PHE A 84 -2.16 19.90 1.56
C PHE A 84 -0.98 19.21 0.86
N SER A 85 -0.05 18.65 1.63
CA SER A 85 1.09 17.90 1.08
C SER A 85 0.66 16.67 0.28
N ARG A 86 -0.49 16.05 0.58
CA ARG A 86 -1.03 14.93 -0.21
C ARG A 86 -1.47 15.31 -1.63
N VAL A 87 -1.90 16.55 -1.82
CA VAL A 87 -2.20 17.06 -3.17
C VAL A 87 -0.90 17.19 -3.96
N PHE A 88 0.14 17.76 -3.33
CA PHE A 88 1.47 17.87 -3.93
C PHE A 88 2.07 16.49 -4.27
N ASP A 89 1.95 15.52 -3.38
CA ASP A 89 2.40 14.13 -3.56
C ASP A 89 1.72 13.47 -4.79
N GLY A 90 0.41 13.70 -5.00
CA GLY A 90 -0.29 13.22 -6.18
C GLY A 90 0.23 13.79 -7.50
N VAL A 91 0.59 15.07 -7.53
CA VAL A 91 1.16 15.74 -8.71
C VAL A 91 2.58 15.24 -8.97
N SER A 92 3.38 15.07 -7.91
CA SER A 92 4.78 14.61 -8.02
C SER A 92 4.89 13.19 -8.56
N ASP A 93 3.95 12.28 -8.24
CA ASP A 93 3.92 10.91 -8.79
C ASP A 93 3.75 10.90 -10.30
N ILE A 94 2.83 11.73 -10.82
CA ILE A 94 2.59 11.84 -12.27
C ILE A 94 3.85 12.40 -12.96
N ALA A 95 4.44 13.45 -12.38
CA ALA A 95 5.66 14.04 -12.90
C ALA A 95 6.82 13.02 -12.90
N MET A 96 6.96 12.25 -11.83
CA MET A 96 8.01 11.23 -11.71
C MET A 96 7.82 10.09 -12.71
N GLY A 97 6.60 9.64 -12.95
CA GLY A 97 6.28 8.66 -14.00
C GLY A 97 6.81 9.10 -15.37
N TYR A 98 6.56 10.37 -15.74
CA TYR A 98 7.07 10.94 -16.98
C TYR A 98 8.60 11.05 -17.02
N VAL A 99 9.23 11.41 -15.90
CA VAL A 99 10.69 11.53 -15.78
C VAL A 99 11.37 10.16 -15.95
N ILE A 100 10.81 9.10 -15.31
CA ILE A 100 11.33 7.73 -15.46
C ILE A 100 11.25 7.30 -16.92
N ASP A 101 10.16 7.61 -17.62
CA ASP A 101 9.98 7.21 -19.02
C ASP A 101 11.03 7.83 -19.95
N LYS A 102 11.57 8.97 -19.60
CA LYS A 102 12.65 9.65 -20.32
C LYS A 102 14.05 9.32 -19.80
N THR A 103 14.15 8.61 -18.69
CA THR A 103 15.45 8.29 -18.09
C THR A 103 16.18 7.25 -18.96
N THR A 104 17.37 7.61 -19.41
CA THR A 104 18.31 6.72 -20.10
C THR A 104 19.63 6.71 -19.35
N SER A 105 20.06 5.55 -18.88
CA SER A 105 21.29 5.40 -18.11
C SER A 105 21.96 4.06 -18.37
N ARG A 106 23.29 4.00 -18.16
CA ARG A 106 24.07 2.75 -18.22
C ARG A 106 23.59 1.68 -17.23
N HIS A 107 22.83 2.06 -16.20
CA HIS A 107 22.32 1.17 -15.16
C HIS A 107 20.84 0.79 -15.37
N GLY A 108 20.24 1.21 -16.48
CA GLY A 108 18.84 1.02 -16.77
C GLY A 108 17.99 2.28 -16.57
N LYS A 109 16.68 2.12 -16.48
CA LYS A 109 15.67 3.17 -16.42
C LYS A 109 15.25 3.50 -14.98
N ALA A 110 15.06 2.48 -14.15
CA ALA A 110 14.56 2.59 -12.78
C ALA A 110 15.67 2.55 -11.72
N ARG A 111 16.65 1.65 -11.87
CA ARG A 111 17.75 1.44 -10.91
C ARG A 111 18.58 2.69 -10.58
N PRO A 112 18.92 3.58 -11.52
CA PRO A 112 19.74 4.76 -11.19
C PRO A 112 19.10 5.64 -10.13
N TRP A 113 17.77 5.73 -10.09
CA TRP A 113 17.05 6.52 -9.09
C TRP A 113 17.25 6.01 -7.66
N LEU A 114 17.36 4.69 -7.48
CA LEU A 114 17.67 4.09 -6.18
C LEU A 114 19.07 4.50 -5.70
N LEU A 115 20.03 4.61 -6.62
CA LEU A 115 21.39 5.05 -6.30
C LEU A 115 21.44 6.56 -6.00
N TRP A 116 20.81 7.38 -6.86
CA TRP A 116 20.93 8.84 -6.77
C TRP A 116 20.16 9.42 -5.59
N LEU A 117 19.02 8.84 -5.24
CA LEU A 117 18.13 9.37 -4.20
C LEU A 117 18.25 8.67 -2.84
N ALA A 118 19.04 7.61 -2.69
CA ALA A 118 19.23 6.93 -1.41
C ALA A 118 19.76 7.88 -0.32
N VAL A 119 20.83 8.62 -0.63
CA VAL A 119 21.42 9.61 0.30
C VAL A 119 20.51 10.84 0.49
N PRO A 120 19.97 11.49 -0.58
CA PRO A 120 18.99 12.55 -0.42
C PRO A 120 17.78 12.17 0.44
N PHE A 121 17.31 10.91 0.39
CA PHE A 121 16.21 10.44 1.22
C PHE A 121 16.59 10.43 2.71
N ALA A 122 17.76 9.90 3.04
CA ALA A 122 18.27 9.93 4.42
C ALA A 122 18.46 11.37 4.93
N VAL A 123 19.05 12.25 4.11
CA VAL A 123 19.25 13.66 4.46
C VAL A 123 17.91 14.36 4.66
N SER A 124 16.95 14.18 3.77
CA SER A 124 15.62 14.79 3.89
C SER A 124 14.86 14.30 5.14
N ALA A 125 15.04 13.04 5.53
CA ALA A 125 14.48 12.50 6.76
C ALA A 125 15.11 13.14 8.00
N VAL A 126 16.42 13.35 8.03
CA VAL A 126 17.09 14.07 9.13
C VAL A 126 16.64 15.52 9.21
N LEU A 127 16.54 16.23 8.08
CA LEU A 127 16.05 17.60 8.03
C LEU A 127 14.63 17.75 8.56
N LEU A 128 13.77 16.74 8.32
CA LEU A 128 12.39 16.72 8.83
C LEU A 128 12.32 16.84 10.36
N PHE A 129 13.31 16.28 11.07
CA PHE A 129 13.40 16.30 12.53
C PHE A 129 14.35 17.39 13.07
N ALA A 130 15.11 18.07 12.22
CA ALA A 130 16.01 19.15 12.60
C ALA A 130 15.31 20.53 12.54
N VAL A 131 14.18 20.66 13.22
CA VAL A 131 13.39 21.92 13.22
C VAL A 131 14.16 23.03 13.92
N PRO A 132 14.45 24.18 13.28
CA PRO A 132 15.18 25.27 13.90
C PRO A 132 14.34 25.99 14.96
N ASP A 133 15.00 26.54 15.98
CA ASP A 133 14.36 27.40 16.98
C ASP A 133 14.23 28.83 16.43
N VAL A 134 13.11 29.05 15.73
CA VAL A 134 12.79 30.34 15.08
C VAL A 134 11.33 30.70 15.44
N SER A 135 10.84 31.86 14.95
CA SER A 135 9.45 32.24 15.22
C SER A 135 8.45 31.18 14.69
N PRO A 136 7.25 31.03 15.34
CA PRO A 136 6.29 29.98 15.01
C PRO A 136 5.86 29.94 13.53
N PHE A 137 5.83 31.10 12.89
CA PHE A 137 5.54 31.19 11.44
C PHE A 137 6.64 30.49 10.61
N TRP A 138 7.90 30.83 10.83
CA TRP A 138 9.02 30.24 10.09
C TRP A 138 9.23 28.77 10.43
N GLN A 139 8.93 28.37 11.67
CA GLN A 139 8.90 26.96 12.07
C GLN A 139 7.87 26.17 11.26
N THR A 140 6.65 26.70 11.11
CA THR A 140 5.59 26.10 10.31
C THR A 140 5.98 25.99 8.84
N VAL A 141 6.59 27.03 8.27
CA VAL A 141 7.10 27.03 6.89
C VAL A 141 8.19 25.97 6.72
N TYR A 142 9.13 25.88 7.65
CA TYR A 142 10.20 24.87 7.62
C TYR A 142 9.61 23.45 7.63
N ILE A 143 8.67 23.16 8.51
CA ILE A 143 7.98 21.87 8.60
C ILE A 143 7.28 21.54 7.26
N ALA A 144 6.53 22.49 6.70
CA ALA A 144 5.86 22.29 5.43
C ALA A 144 6.84 22.00 4.28
N VAL A 145 7.94 22.75 4.20
CA VAL A 145 8.96 22.57 3.14
C VAL A 145 9.68 21.23 3.29
N THR A 146 10.15 20.89 4.49
CA THR A 146 10.89 19.64 4.72
C THR A 146 10.01 18.41 4.58
N TYR A 147 8.75 18.49 4.99
CA TYR A 147 7.78 17.39 4.78
C TYR A 147 7.52 17.15 3.28
N ASN A 148 7.28 18.21 2.50
CA ASN A 148 7.11 18.07 1.05
C ASN A 148 8.40 17.62 0.36
N LEU A 149 9.58 18.01 0.85
CA LEU A 149 10.88 17.53 0.35
C LEU A 149 11.01 16.01 0.53
N VAL A 150 10.72 15.49 1.73
CA VAL A 150 10.75 14.04 1.98
C VAL A 150 9.75 13.32 1.07
N CYS A 151 8.53 13.82 0.92
CA CYS A 151 7.53 13.23 0.02
C CYS A 151 8.02 13.20 -1.42
N LEU A 152 8.63 14.29 -1.91
CA LEU A 152 9.15 14.37 -3.27
C LEU A 152 10.30 13.37 -3.51
N VAL A 153 11.25 13.28 -2.58
CA VAL A 153 12.37 12.33 -2.66
C VAL A 153 11.86 10.89 -2.55
N TYR A 154 10.89 10.63 -1.67
CA TYR A 154 10.23 9.33 -1.55
C TYR A 154 9.53 8.92 -2.85
N THR A 155 8.78 9.82 -3.49
CA THR A 155 8.17 9.58 -4.82
C THR A 155 9.24 9.23 -5.84
N GLY A 156 10.36 9.97 -5.83
CA GLY A 156 11.52 9.71 -6.71
C GLY A 156 12.18 8.36 -6.49
N LEU A 157 12.05 7.74 -5.32
CA LEU A 157 12.50 6.37 -5.03
C LEU A 157 11.42 5.33 -5.31
N ASN A 158 10.21 5.57 -4.80
CA ASN A 158 9.16 4.56 -4.75
C ASN A 158 8.54 4.25 -6.13
N VAL A 159 8.38 5.27 -6.99
CA VAL A 159 7.82 5.07 -8.35
C VAL A 159 8.78 4.27 -9.24
N PRO A 160 10.09 4.59 -9.33
CA PRO A 160 11.05 3.74 -10.05
C PRO A 160 11.17 2.35 -9.43
N TYR A 161 11.18 2.24 -8.10
CA TYR A 161 11.22 0.95 -7.41
C TYR A 161 10.01 0.07 -7.73
N GLY A 162 8.81 0.63 -7.78
CA GLY A 162 7.61 -0.08 -8.22
C GLY A 162 7.72 -0.54 -9.69
N THR A 163 8.24 0.32 -10.56
CA THR A 163 8.47 0.02 -11.99
C THR A 163 9.50 -1.10 -12.17
N LEU A 164 10.51 -1.16 -11.31
CA LEU A 164 11.58 -2.16 -11.37
C LEU A 164 11.05 -3.61 -11.34
N ASN A 165 9.92 -3.87 -10.67
CA ASN A 165 9.27 -5.19 -10.67
C ASN A 165 9.01 -5.72 -12.09
N SER A 166 8.48 -4.86 -12.97
CA SER A 166 8.19 -5.21 -14.36
C SER A 166 9.45 -5.30 -15.24
N LEU A 167 10.52 -4.59 -14.86
CA LEU A 167 11.78 -4.55 -15.57
C LEU A 167 12.74 -5.71 -15.22
N ILE A 168 12.55 -6.35 -14.07
CA ILE A 168 13.34 -7.53 -13.66
C ILE A 168 12.93 -8.76 -14.48
N THR A 169 11.63 -9.01 -14.65
CA THR A 169 11.12 -10.22 -15.33
C THR A 169 9.78 -9.98 -15.99
N GLN A 170 9.47 -10.72 -17.06
CA GLN A 170 8.15 -10.77 -17.69
C GLN A 170 7.29 -11.93 -17.16
N ASP A 171 7.88 -12.91 -16.48
CA ASP A 171 7.16 -14.05 -15.91
C ASP A 171 6.26 -13.62 -14.76
N GLN A 172 4.97 -13.92 -14.87
CA GLN A 172 3.95 -13.50 -13.89
C GLN A 172 4.17 -14.14 -12.52
N TYR A 173 4.64 -15.39 -12.46
CA TYR A 173 4.90 -16.09 -11.21
C TYR A 173 6.11 -15.49 -10.48
N GLN A 174 7.18 -15.19 -11.21
CA GLN A 174 8.37 -14.53 -10.66
C GLN A 174 8.05 -13.12 -10.13
N ARG A 175 7.20 -12.35 -10.87
CA ARG A 175 6.70 -11.05 -10.38
C ARG A 175 5.91 -11.19 -9.06
N SER A 176 5.09 -12.23 -8.97
CA SER A 176 4.35 -12.52 -7.72
C SER A 176 5.28 -12.85 -6.58
N LEU A 177 6.33 -13.66 -6.82
CA LEU A 177 7.36 -13.96 -5.81
C LEU A 177 8.11 -12.70 -5.36
N LEU A 178 8.52 -11.83 -6.28
CA LEU A 178 9.14 -10.54 -5.96
C LEU A 178 8.23 -9.72 -5.03
N ASN A 179 6.92 -9.66 -5.31
CA ASN A 179 5.96 -8.96 -4.47
C ASN A 179 5.79 -9.61 -3.09
N VAL A 180 5.84 -10.94 -2.98
CA VAL A 180 5.81 -11.64 -1.68
C VAL A 180 7.01 -11.23 -0.83
N PHE A 181 8.23 -11.27 -1.38
CA PHE A 181 9.44 -10.83 -0.67
C PHE A 181 9.36 -9.35 -0.28
N ARG A 182 8.88 -8.50 -1.20
CA ARG A 182 8.66 -7.08 -0.98
C ARG A 182 7.74 -6.85 0.23
N MET A 183 6.54 -7.42 0.23
CA MET A 183 5.56 -7.24 1.30
C MET A 183 6.03 -7.82 2.64
N SER A 184 6.70 -8.98 2.61
CA SER A 184 7.25 -9.59 3.83
C SER A 184 8.30 -8.68 4.49
N LEU A 185 9.24 -8.13 3.70
CA LEU A 185 10.27 -7.24 4.23
C LEU A 185 9.72 -5.85 4.62
N ALA A 186 8.68 -5.37 3.92
CA ALA A 186 7.94 -4.18 4.34
C ALA A 186 7.37 -4.33 5.76
N LEU A 187 6.72 -5.46 6.04
CA LEU A 187 6.16 -5.74 7.37
C LEU A 187 7.24 -5.86 8.45
N VAL A 188 8.40 -6.47 8.13
CA VAL A 188 9.56 -6.46 9.04
C VAL A 188 9.99 -5.01 9.33
N GLY A 189 10.01 -4.14 8.32
CA GLY A 189 10.30 -2.71 8.50
C GLY A 189 9.32 -2.02 9.44
N VAL A 190 8.02 -2.26 9.26
CA VAL A 190 6.99 -1.70 10.16
C VAL A 190 7.19 -2.16 11.60
N LEU A 191 7.46 -3.46 11.82
CA LEU A 191 7.71 -4.01 13.15
C LEU A 191 8.98 -3.43 13.80
N LEU A 192 10.08 -3.33 13.05
CA LEU A 192 11.31 -2.74 13.56
C LEU A 192 11.09 -1.28 13.96
N VAL A 193 10.50 -0.48 13.09
CA VAL A 193 10.30 0.96 13.32
C VAL A 193 9.36 1.21 14.48
N SER A 194 8.23 0.52 14.57
CA SER A 194 7.26 0.74 15.66
C SER A 194 7.81 0.37 17.04
N ASN A 195 8.78 -0.56 17.10
CA ASN A 195 9.38 -0.98 18.36
C ASN A 195 10.70 -0.24 18.69
N LEU A 196 11.44 0.26 17.68
CA LEU A 196 12.77 0.83 17.91
C LEU A 196 12.78 2.36 17.96
N THR A 197 11.81 3.05 17.33
CA THR A 197 11.88 4.52 17.20
C THR A 197 11.94 5.23 18.56
N LEU A 198 10.98 4.97 19.45
CA LEU A 198 10.95 5.62 20.76
C LEU A 198 12.12 5.19 21.68
N PRO A 199 12.43 3.89 21.82
CA PRO A 199 13.60 3.47 22.59
C PRO A 199 14.92 4.09 22.12
N VAL A 200 15.15 4.15 20.80
CA VAL A 200 16.37 4.77 20.26
C VAL A 200 16.36 6.29 20.51
N ALA A 201 15.23 6.97 20.29
CA ALA A 201 15.13 8.40 20.55
C ALA A 201 15.39 8.73 22.04
N THR A 202 14.83 7.96 22.97
CA THR A 202 15.04 8.13 24.41
C THR A 202 16.47 7.82 24.84
N LEU A 203 17.11 6.80 24.25
CA LEU A 203 18.52 6.46 24.51
C LEU A 203 19.46 7.64 24.22
N PHE A 204 19.14 8.45 23.21
CA PHE A 204 19.91 9.63 22.82
C PHE A 204 19.32 10.94 23.42
N GLY A 205 18.59 10.87 24.52
CA GLY A 205 18.13 12.02 25.30
C GLY A 205 16.67 12.45 25.10
N GLY A 206 15.88 11.75 24.28
CA GLY A 206 14.43 11.91 24.16
C GLY A 206 13.94 13.20 23.47
N GLY A 207 14.69 14.30 23.54
CA GLY A 207 14.37 15.56 22.89
C GLY A 207 14.72 15.57 21.40
N GLN A 208 14.64 16.74 20.77
CA GLN A 208 14.92 16.90 19.33
C GLN A 208 16.21 16.22 18.88
N GLY A 209 17.30 16.32 19.65
CA GLY A 209 18.59 15.69 19.34
C GLY A 209 18.47 14.16 19.23
N GLY A 210 17.72 13.52 20.14
CA GLY A 210 17.47 12.08 20.11
C GLY A 210 16.75 11.64 18.85
N TRP A 211 15.75 12.41 18.40
CA TRP A 211 15.05 12.15 17.14
C TRP A 211 15.93 12.33 15.92
N ILE A 212 16.75 13.39 15.87
CA ILE A 212 17.71 13.63 14.78
C ILE A 212 18.66 12.43 14.65
N VAL A 213 19.24 11.96 15.77
CA VAL A 213 20.14 10.79 15.76
C VAL A 213 19.42 9.53 15.32
N THR A 214 18.19 9.30 15.80
CA THR A 214 17.38 8.15 15.41
C THR A 214 17.16 8.11 13.89
N PHE A 215 16.77 9.25 13.29
CA PHE A 215 16.54 9.32 11.85
C PHE A 215 17.83 9.34 11.02
N ALA A 216 18.95 9.79 11.60
CA ALA A 216 20.26 9.61 10.98
C ALA A 216 20.65 8.12 10.91
N ILE A 217 20.41 7.35 11.98
CA ILE A 217 20.64 5.90 12.01
C ILE A 217 19.72 5.19 11.02
N PHE A 218 18.40 5.47 11.05
CA PHE A 218 17.43 4.86 10.13
C PHE A 218 17.72 5.25 8.67
N GLY A 219 18.13 6.49 8.42
CA GLY A 219 18.56 6.96 7.10
C GLY A 219 19.80 6.24 6.59
N ALA A 220 20.80 6.03 7.46
CA ALA A 220 22.01 5.29 7.12
C ALA A 220 21.71 3.83 6.79
N ILE A 221 20.86 3.15 7.60
CA ILE A 221 20.39 1.78 7.34
C ILE A 221 19.60 1.74 6.02
N GLY A 222 18.64 2.66 5.83
CA GLY A 222 17.84 2.76 4.61
C GLY A 222 18.70 2.98 3.36
N THR A 223 19.70 3.87 3.44
CA THR A 223 20.67 4.09 2.36
C THR A 223 21.42 2.80 2.03
N GLY A 224 21.95 2.10 3.03
CA GLY A 224 22.63 0.80 2.83
C GLY A 224 21.74 -0.23 2.15
N LEU A 225 20.47 -0.32 2.56
CA LEU A 225 19.48 -1.23 1.97
C LEU A 225 19.13 -0.85 0.52
N PHE A 226 18.97 0.44 0.19
CA PHE A 226 18.76 0.88 -1.19
C PHE A 226 19.96 0.59 -2.08
N LEU A 227 21.19 0.81 -1.58
CA LEU A 227 22.40 0.46 -2.31
C LEU A 227 22.51 -1.06 -2.52
N PHE A 228 22.10 -1.85 -1.53
CA PHE A 228 22.00 -3.30 -1.68
C PHE A 228 20.95 -3.70 -2.73
N THR A 229 19.78 -3.09 -2.71
CA THR A 229 18.74 -3.27 -3.74
C THR A 229 19.27 -2.94 -5.12
N PHE A 230 19.95 -1.79 -5.27
CA PHE A 230 20.59 -1.39 -6.53
C PHE A 230 21.61 -2.43 -7.01
N LYS A 231 22.48 -2.95 -6.13
CA LYS A 231 23.53 -3.90 -6.49
C LYS A 231 22.99 -5.28 -6.83
N SER A 232 21.96 -5.75 -6.13
CA SER A 232 21.43 -7.10 -6.25
C SER A 232 20.42 -7.27 -7.39
N THR A 233 19.73 -6.19 -7.83
CA THR A 233 18.72 -6.25 -8.88
C THR A 233 19.31 -5.93 -10.27
N ARG A 234 18.69 -6.47 -11.33
CA ARG A 234 19.07 -6.19 -12.72
C ARG A 234 17.84 -5.99 -13.60
N GLU A 235 17.85 -4.95 -14.43
CA GLU A 235 16.83 -4.75 -15.46
C GLU A 235 17.15 -5.63 -16.67
N ARG A 236 16.26 -6.58 -16.98
CA ARG A 236 16.41 -7.53 -18.12
C ARG A 236 15.43 -7.25 -19.24
N VAL A 237 14.28 -6.63 -18.89
CA VAL A 237 13.18 -6.36 -19.82
C VAL A 237 13.39 -5.01 -20.48
N GLN A 238 13.49 -4.98 -21.81
CA GLN A 238 13.60 -3.74 -22.56
C GLN A 238 12.21 -3.17 -22.93
N PRO A 239 12.02 -1.84 -22.93
CA PRO A 239 10.71 -1.18 -23.11
C PRO A 239 10.04 -1.38 -24.47
N ALA A 240 10.73 -1.96 -25.46
CA ALA A 240 10.21 -2.13 -26.83
C ALA A 240 8.95 -3.02 -26.91
N ASP A 241 8.79 -3.95 -25.97
CA ASP A 241 7.67 -4.90 -25.97
C ASP A 241 6.38 -4.33 -25.33
N GLU A 242 6.48 -3.22 -24.60
CA GLU A 242 5.35 -2.61 -23.91
C GLU A 242 4.48 -1.70 -24.81
N LYS A 243 5.05 -1.18 -25.90
CA LYS A 243 4.35 -0.28 -26.85
C LYS A 243 3.27 -0.97 -27.70
N ARG A 244 3.14 -2.28 -27.65
CA ARG A 244 2.12 -3.05 -28.39
C ARG A 244 0.77 -3.19 -27.68
N ARG A 245 0.60 -2.65 -26.48
CA ARG A 245 -0.65 -2.76 -25.72
C ARG A 245 -1.55 -1.56 -25.97
N GLN A 246 -2.61 -1.81 -26.73
CA GLN A 246 -3.87 -1.08 -26.91
C GLN A 246 -3.81 0.45 -27.19
N ALA A 247 -4.53 0.87 -28.23
CA ALA A 247 -4.78 2.28 -28.50
C ALA A 247 -5.33 2.99 -27.23
N PRO A 248 -4.73 4.13 -26.83
CA PRO A 248 -5.15 4.83 -25.61
C PRO A 248 -6.59 5.31 -25.77
N VAL A 249 -7.48 4.87 -24.87
CA VAL A 249 -8.85 5.40 -24.78
C VAL A 249 -8.75 6.88 -24.36
N PRO A 250 -9.46 7.80 -25.05
CA PRO A 250 -9.43 9.21 -24.69
C PRO A 250 -9.82 9.43 -23.23
N LEU A 251 -9.05 10.26 -22.47
CA LEU A 251 -9.24 10.51 -21.04
C LEU A 251 -10.68 10.86 -20.68
N LYS A 252 -11.32 11.73 -21.48
CA LYS A 252 -12.72 12.16 -21.28
C LYS A 252 -13.70 10.97 -21.35
N GLN A 253 -13.44 10.02 -22.23
CA GLN A 253 -14.27 8.83 -22.39
C GLN A 253 -14.04 7.87 -21.22
N SER A 254 -12.81 7.69 -20.78
CA SER A 254 -12.44 6.89 -19.62
C SER A 254 -13.10 7.41 -18.35
N LEU A 255 -13.03 8.71 -18.08
CA LEU A 255 -13.69 9.33 -16.93
C LEU A 255 -15.22 9.17 -16.98
N ARG A 256 -15.83 9.32 -18.17
CA ARG A 256 -17.29 9.12 -18.33
C ARG A 256 -17.70 7.66 -18.06
N THR A 257 -16.91 6.68 -18.47
CA THR A 257 -17.20 5.26 -18.21
C THR A 257 -17.02 4.91 -16.73
N LEU A 258 -16.01 5.46 -16.06
CA LEU A 258 -15.84 5.31 -14.60
C LEU A 258 -17.02 5.89 -13.83
N GLY A 259 -17.48 7.09 -14.17
CA GLY A 259 -18.64 7.71 -13.52
C GLY A 259 -19.94 6.92 -13.64
N LYS A 260 -20.04 6.01 -14.64
CA LYS A 260 -21.17 5.08 -14.79
C LYS A 260 -21.00 3.77 -14.01
N ASN A 261 -19.80 3.49 -13.46
CA ASN A 261 -19.48 2.27 -12.75
C ASN A 261 -19.69 2.44 -11.24
N ARG A 262 -20.91 2.14 -10.76
CA ARG A 262 -21.26 2.28 -9.34
C ARG A 262 -20.38 1.45 -8.41
N TYR A 263 -19.94 0.26 -8.85
CA TYR A 263 -19.12 -0.61 -8.03
C TYR A 263 -17.69 -0.09 -7.90
N TRP A 264 -17.16 0.55 -8.94
CA TRP A 264 -15.90 1.27 -8.87
C TRP A 264 -15.96 2.41 -7.86
N ALA A 265 -17.04 3.22 -7.88
CA ALA A 265 -17.20 4.30 -6.91
C ALA A 265 -17.29 3.76 -5.46
N LEU A 266 -18.06 2.68 -5.23
CA LEU A 266 -18.13 2.02 -3.91
C LEU A 266 -16.79 1.45 -3.48
N ALA A 267 -16.05 0.76 -4.37
CA ALA A 267 -14.74 0.19 -4.06
C ALA A 267 -13.70 1.29 -3.76
N THR A 268 -13.69 2.38 -4.54
CA THR A 268 -12.79 3.52 -4.32
C THR A 268 -13.11 4.23 -3.00
N LEU A 269 -14.39 4.43 -2.68
CA LEU A 269 -14.81 5.01 -1.40
C LEU A 269 -14.45 4.10 -0.22
N PHE A 270 -14.60 2.78 -0.38
CA PHE A 270 -14.18 1.80 0.62
C PHE A 270 -12.68 1.85 0.87
N ILE A 271 -11.86 1.93 -0.18
CA ILE A 271 -10.40 2.11 -0.09
C ILE A 271 -10.07 3.42 0.65
N LEU A 272 -10.70 4.51 0.29
CA LEU A 272 -10.51 5.82 0.94
C LEU A 272 -10.77 5.73 2.46
N ILE A 273 -11.90 5.14 2.87
CA ILE A 273 -12.25 5.00 4.30
C ILE A 273 -11.27 4.06 5.00
N THR A 274 -10.85 2.96 4.35
CA THR A 274 -9.83 2.05 4.89
C THR A 274 -8.52 2.78 5.18
N TYR A 275 -8.09 3.70 4.31
CA TYR A 275 -6.86 4.45 4.51
C TYR A 275 -7.00 5.61 5.51
N ILE A 276 -8.20 6.20 5.67
CA ILE A 276 -8.49 7.08 6.81
C ILE A 276 -8.34 6.30 8.11
N PHE A 277 -8.97 5.11 8.21
CA PHE A 277 -8.86 4.23 9.36
C PHE A 277 -7.40 3.88 9.68
N ASN A 278 -6.62 3.48 8.68
CA ASN A 278 -5.21 3.11 8.86
C ASN A 278 -4.36 4.29 9.37
N ALA A 279 -4.55 5.49 8.83
CA ALA A 279 -3.82 6.69 9.25
C ALA A 279 -4.17 7.09 10.69
N LEU A 280 -5.44 7.03 11.07
CA LEU A 280 -5.88 7.27 12.45
C LEU A 280 -5.30 6.23 13.41
N ASN A 281 -5.43 4.94 13.08
CA ASN A 281 -4.91 3.86 13.92
C ASN A 281 -3.40 3.96 14.14
N SER A 282 -2.63 4.31 13.10
CA SER A 282 -1.18 4.46 13.20
C SER A 282 -0.76 5.70 13.99
N GLY A 283 -1.43 6.83 13.79
CA GLY A 283 -1.05 8.07 14.46
C GLY A 283 -1.59 8.19 15.90
N ALA A 284 -2.80 7.68 16.17
CA ALA A 284 -3.42 7.80 17.49
C ALA A 284 -2.80 6.88 18.55
N VAL A 285 -2.16 5.77 18.15
CA VAL A 285 -1.59 4.79 19.06
C VAL A 285 -0.57 5.39 20.03
N VAL A 286 0.24 6.35 19.55
CA VAL A 286 1.29 7.00 20.37
C VAL A 286 0.66 7.82 21.49
N TYR A 287 -0.33 8.64 21.15
CA TYR A 287 -1.05 9.46 22.11
C TYR A 287 -1.82 8.61 23.11
N TYR A 288 -2.46 7.54 22.65
CA TYR A 288 -3.19 6.62 23.52
C TYR A 288 -2.27 5.92 24.52
N ALA A 289 -1.13 5.40 24.05
CA ALA A 289 -0.15 4.75 24.89
C ALA A 289 0.45 5.71 25.93
N GLN A 290 0.77 6.94 25.53
CA GLN A 290 1.40 7.92 26.42
C GLN A 290 0.43 8.51 27.45
N TYR A 291 -0.78 8.91 27.06
CA TYR A 291 -1.66 9.72 27.90
C TYR A 291 -2.80 8.94 28.58
N LEU A 292 -3.13 7.73 28.12
CA LEU A 292 -4.15 6.88 28.73
C LEU A 292 -3.58 5.63 29.40
N LEU A 293 -2.44 5.13 28.90
CA LEU A 293 -1.80 3.92 29.45
C LEU A 293 -0.49 4.23 30.18
N ASP A 294 -0.04 5.49 30.19
CA ASP A 294 1.17 6.01 30.83
C ASP A 294 2.47 5.25 30.47
N ASP A 295 2.49 4.56 29.32
CA ASP A 295 3.64 3.77 28.86
C ASP A 295 3.79 3.79 27.33
N THR A 296 4.78 4.55 26.88
CA THR A 296 5.12 4.66 25.43
C THR A 296 5.66 3.37 24.83
N TRP A 297 6.17 2.44 25.63
CA TRP A 297 6.60 1.12 25.17
C TRP A 297 5.44 0.32 24.56
N LEU A 298 4.22 0.57 25.01
CA LEU A 298 3.01 -0.09 24.54
C LEU A 298 2.71 0.23 23.06
N VAL A 299 3.27 1.29 22.47
CA VAL A 299 3.16 1.58 21.03
C VAL A 299 3.68 0.39 20.22
N GLY A 300 4.85 -0.12 20.56
CA GLY A 300 5.44 -1.29 19.93
C GLY A 300 4.60 -2.54 20.13
N VAL A 301 4.16 -2.80 21.35
CA VAL A 301 3.33 -3.96 21.72
C VAL A 301 2.01 -3.96 20.95
N ILE A 302 1.27 -2.86 20.99
CA ILE A 302 -0.04 -2.70 20.32
C ILE A 302 0.12 -2.85 18.80
N THR A 303 1.11 -2.18 18.21
CA THR A 303 1.34 -2.25 16.75
C THR A 303 1.77 -3.66 16.33
N THR A 304 2.66 -4.30 17.10
CA THR A 304 3.10 -5.68 16.83
C THR A 304 1.94 -6.65 16.93
N ALA A 305 1.14 -6.59 17.99
CA ALA A 305 -0.04 -7.42 18.15
C ALA A 305 -1.00 -7.25 16.95
N TYR A 306 -1.28 -6.01 16.54
CA TYR A 306 -2.14 -5.73 15.39
C TYR A 306 -1.64 -6.37 14.10
N ILE A 307 -0.36 -6.17 13.76
CA ILE A 307 0.22 -6.66 12.50
C ILE A 307 0.34 -8.19 12.48
N VAL A 308 0.82 -8.80 13.57
CA VAL A 308 0.98 -10.25 13.67
C VAL A 308 -0.36 -10.96 13.49
N PHE A 309 -1.43 -10.43 14.09
CA PHE A 309 -2.74 -11.05 13.96
C PHE A 309 -3.46 -10.74 12.64
N ILE A 310 -3.15 -9.62 11.95
CA ILE A 310 -3.51 -9.46 10.53
C ILE A 310 -2.87 -10.57 9.70
N LEU A 311 -1.57 -10.81 9.86
CA LEU A 311 -0.85 -11.84 9.10
C LEU A 311 -1.39 -13.25 9.38
N ALA A 312 -1.63 -13.58 10.65
CA ALA A 312 -2.25 -14.84 11.03
C ALA A 312 -3.64 -15.02 10.40
N GLY A 313 -4.46 -13.97 10.40
CA GLY A 313 -5.76 -13.95 9.76
C GLY A 313 -5.70 -14.10 8.24
N MET A 314 -4.69 -13.51 7.58
CA MET A 314 -4.53 -13.60 6.12
C MET A 314 -4.36 -15.03 5.62
N ALA A 315 -3.80 -15.94 6.41
CA ALA A 315 -3.71 -17.37 6.05
C ALA A 315 -5.09 -18.01 5.80
N PHE A 316 -6.14 -17.47 6.40
CA PHE A 316 -7.51 -17.98 6.28
C PHE A 316 -8.36 -17.21 5.27
N VAL A 317 -7.87 -16.09 4.72
CA VAL A 317 -8.66 -15.24 3.80
C VAL A 317 -9.02 -15.97 2.51
N ALA A 318 -8.08 -16.67 1.89
CA ALA A 318 -8.32 -17.37 0.62
C ALA A 318 -9.44 -18.42 0.71
N PRO A 319 -9.44 -19.36 1.67
CA PRO A 319 -10.53 -20.32 1.83
C PRO A 319 -11.88 -19.65 2.20
N ILE A 320 -11.86 -18.61 3.02
CA ILE A 320 -13.07 -17.88 3.42
C ILE A 320 -13.67 -17.14 2.22
N THR A 321 -12.86 -16.42 1.46
CA THR A 321 -13.34 -15.69 0.27
C THR A 321 -13.81 -16.61 -0.84
N LYS A 322 -13.18 -17.78 -1.02
CA LYS A 322 -13.63 -18.80 -1.97
C LYS A 322 -15.01 -19.33 -1.62
N ARG A 323 -15.30 -19.54 -0.32
CA ARG A 323 -16.55 -20.15 0.14
C ARG A 323 -17.70 -19.15 0.27
N TYR A 324 -17.44 -17.94 0.76
CA TYR A 324 -18.47 -16.95 1.13
C TYR A 324 -18.48 -15.70 0.25
N GLY A 325 -17.51 -15.53 -0.65
CA GLY A 325 -17.30 -14.33 -1.44
C GLY A 325 -16.52 -13.25 -0.69
N LYS A 326 -15.92 -12.32 -1.44
CA LYS A 326 -15.07 -11.23 -0.90
C LYS A 326 -15.87 -10.28 -0.01
N ARG A 327 -17.06 -9.88 -0.47
CA ARG A 327 -17.97 -8.99 0.26
C ARG A 327 -18.30 -9.51 1.65
N ASN A 328 -18.77 -10.77 1.74
CA ASN A 328 -19.20 -11.34 3.02
C ASN A 328 -18.00 -11.57 3.94
N ALA A 329 -16.85 -11.96 3.40
CA ALA A 329 -15.60 -12.08 4.17
C ALA A 329 -15.20 -10.75 4.81
N ILE A 330 -15.31 -9.64 4.08
CA ILE A 330 -15.02 -8.29 4.58
C ILE A 330 -16.04 -7.88 5.66
N ILE A 331 -17.34 -8.11 5.44
CA ILE A 331 -18.38 -7.79 6.43
C ILE A 331 -18.13 -8.54 7.75
N VAL A 332 -17.85 -9.84 7.67
CA VAL A 332 -17.53 -10.66 8.87
C VAL A 332 -16.25 -10.15 9.53
N GLY A 333 -15.21 -9.80 8.76
CA GLY A 333 -13.98 -9.21 9.27
C GLY A 333 -14.23 -7.91 10.03
N GLU A 334 -15.05 -7.00 9.47
CA GLU A 334 -15.40 -5.75 10.15
C GLU A 334 -16.25 -5.98 11.41
N LEU A 335 -17.15 -6.96 11.42
CA LEU A 335 -17.89 -7.34 12.63
C LEU A 335 -16.93 -7.86 13.72
N ILE A 336 -15.95 -8.69 13.37
CA ILE A 336 -14.90 -9.13 14.30
C ILE A 336 -14.11 -7.91 14.81
N THR A 337 -13.78 -6.95 13.95
CA THR A 337 -13.11 -5.71 14.33
C THR A 337 -13.95 -4.91 15.33
N LEU A 338 -15.26 -4.79 15.12
CA LEU A 338 -16.17 -4.13 16.06
C LEU A 338 -16.22 -4.84 17.42
N VAL A 339 -16.21 -6.18 17.45
CA VAL A 339 -16.09 -6.95 18.70
C VAL A 339 -14.79 -6.60 19.43
N GLY A 340 -13.67 -6.47 18.71
CA GLY A 340 -12.38 -6.04 19.29
C GLY A 340 -12.47 -4.65 19.93
N TYR A 341 -13.16 -3.69 19.28
CA TYR A 341 -13.43 -2.39 19.90
C TYR A 341 -14.37 -2.50 21.10
N GLY A 342 -15.38 -3.38 21.05
CA GLY A 342 -16.27 -3.67 22.18
C GLY A 342 -15.52 -4.17 23.41
N VAL A 343 -14.48 -5.02 23.22
CA VAL A 343 -13.59 -5.46 24.31
C VAL A 343 -12.81 -4.30 24.92
N MET A 344 -12.29 -3.39 24.09
CA MET A 344 -11.59 -2.19 24.57
C MET A 344 -12.50 -1.26 25.38
N LEU A 345 -13.78 -1.15 25.02
CA LEU A 345 -14.76 -0.30 25.69
C LEU A 345 -15.12 -0.76 27.11
N ILE A 346 -14.77 -1.99 27.50
CA ILE A 346 -15.00 -2.49 28.88
C ILE A 346 -14.21 -1.66 29.90
N ASP A 347 -12.93 -1.39 29.56
CA ASP A 347 -12.06 -0.52 30.35
C ASP A 347 -10.95 0.04 29.45
N LEU A 348 -11.06 1.32 29.14
CA LEU A 348 -10.15 2.04 28.24
C LEU A 348 -8.74 2.28 28.84
N GLY A 349 -8.58 2.15 30.17
CA GLY A 349 -7.29 2.23 30.86
C GLY A 349 -6.59 0.89 31.04
N ASN A 350 -7.25 -0.22 30.72
CA ASN A 350 -6.71 -1.55 30.98
C ASN A 350 -5.88 -2.07 29.78
N VAL A 351 -4.56 -2.14 29.96
CA VAL A 351 -3.62 -2.58 28.94
C VAL A 351 -3.97 -3.96 28.37
N TYR A 352 -4.40 -4.91 29.19
CA TYR A 352 -4.73 -6.27 28.74
C TYR A 352 -5.95 -6.28 27.82
N LEU A 353 -6.98 -5.47 28.12
CA LEU A 353 -8.16 -5.35 27.29
C LEU A 353 -7.86 -4.62 25.98
N ILE A 354 -7.00 -3.60 26.01
CA ILE A 354 -6.54 -2.90 24.81
C ILE A 354 -5.75 -3.85 23.90
N VAL A 355 -4.83 -4.63 24.44
CA VAL A 355 -4.06 -5.62 23.65
C VAL A 355 -4.96 -6.72 23.14
N ALA A 356 -5.86 -7.28 23.97
CA ALA A 356 -6.80 -8.31 23.54
C ALA A 356 -7.74 -7.81 22.42
N GLY A 357 -8.30 -6.62 22.58
CA GLY A 357 -9.11 -5.97 21.57
C GLY A 357 -8.32 -5.72 20.28
N THR A 358 -7.04 -5.33 20.37
CA THR A 358 -6.16 -5.13 19.23
C THR A 358 -5.89 -6.44 18.47
N ILE A 359 -5.69 -7.56 19.17
CA ILE A 359 -5.55 -8.89 18.58
C ILE A 359 -6.80 -9.25 17.76
N ILE A 360 -7.98 -9.09 18.37
CA ILE A 360 -9.26 -9.38 17.69
C ILE A 360 -9.43 -8.48 16.46
N ARG A 361 -9.12 -7.19 16.57
CA ARG A 361 -9.16 -6.24 15.44
C ARG A 361 -8.21 -6.65 14.33
N GLY A 362 -6.99 -7.11 14.67
CA GLY A 362 -6.01 -7.59 13.69
C GLY A 362 -6.55 -8.75 12.86
N LEU A 363 -7.14 -9.76 13.51
CA LEU A 363 -7.81 -10.87 12.81
C LEU A 363 -8.94 -10.38 11.91
N GLY A 364 -9.75 -9.44 12.40
CA GLY A 364 -10.88 -8.88 11.64
C GLY A 364 -10.45 -8.08 10.40
N LYS A 365 -9.28 -7.45 10.40
CA LYS A 365 -8.77 -6.66 9.25
C LYS A 365 -8.12 -7.50 8.16
N ALA A 366 -7.85 -8.77 8.40
CA ALA A 366 -7.20 -9.64 7.42
C ALA A 366 -7.99 -9.78 6.09
N PRO A 367 -9.32 -9.98 6.05
CA PRO A 367 -10.08 -10.06 4.80
C PRO A 367 -9.99 -8.79 3.94
N ILE A 368 -9.93 -7.61 4.57
CA ILE A 368 -9.77 -6.34 3.84
C ILE A 368 -8.42 -6.30 3.15
N ASN A 369 -7.34 -6.55 3.91
CA ASN A 369 -5.98 -6.54 3.36
C ASN A 369 -5.79 -7.55 2.22
N GLY A 370 -6.44 -8.71 2.30
CA GLY A 370 -6.35 -9.75 1.27
C GLY A 370 -7.27 -9.53 0.05
N SER A 371 -8.35 -8.73 0.17
CA SER A 371 -9.39 -8.66 -0.88
C SER A 371 -9.63 -7.27 -1.46
N MET A 372 -9.15 -6.21 -0.85
CA MET A 372 -9.45 -4.82 -1.23
C MET A 372 -9.12 -4.51 -2.70
N PHE A 373 -7.92 -4.87 -3.16
CA PHE A 373 -7.53 -4.66 -4.55
C PHE A 373 -8.22 -5.62 -5.52
N ALA A 374 -8.64 -6.80 -5.04
CA ALA A 374 -9.42 -7.73 -5.84
C ALA A 374 -10.86 -7.22 -6.06
N LEU A 375 -11.47 -6.56 -5.06
CA LEU A 375 -12.75 -5.85 -5.25
C LEU A 375 -12.64 -4.78 -6.33
N LEU A 376 -11.55 -4.00 -6.31
CA LEU A 376 -11.31 -2.96 -7.31
C LEU A 376 -11.11 -3.59 -8.70
N GLY A 377 -10.37 -4.70 -8.80
CA GLY A 377 -10.16 -5.46 -10.04
C GLY A 377 -11.46 -5.94 -10.65
N ASP A 378 -12.37 -6.52 -9.86
CA ASP A 378 -13.68 -7.02 -10.34
C ASP A 378 -14.54 -5.92 -10.99
N THR A 379 -14.31 -4.66 -10.64
CA THR A 379 -15.04 -3.53 -11.24
C THR A 379 -14.62 -3.25 -12.68
N ILE A 380 -13.48 -3.78 -13.14
CA ILE A 380 -12.99 -3.65 -14.52
C ILE A 380 -13.91 -4.44 -15.45
N GLU A 381 -14.16 -5.72 -15.12
CA GLU A 381 -15.05 -6.60 -15.89
C GLU A 381 -16.48 -6.06 -15.92
N TYR A 382 -16.99 -5.56 -14.81
CA TYR A 382 -18.30 -4.90 -14.77
C TYR A 382 -18.34 -3.63 -15.66
N GLY A 383 -17.28 -2.84 -15.63
CA GLY A 383 -17.12 -1.65 -16.48
C GLY A 383 -17.13 -2.00 -17.97
N GLU A 384 -16.36 -3.02 -18.37
CA GLU A 384 -16.30 -3.55 -19.73
C GLU A 384 -17.67 -4.11 -20.16
N TRP A 385 -18.32 -4.92 -19.32
CA TRP A 385 -19.64 -5.47 -19.59
C TRP A 385 -20.70 -4.41 -19.84
N LYS A 386 -20.67 -3.34 -19.04
CA LYS A 386 -21.67 -2.26 -19.11
C LYS A 386 -21.42 -1.24 -20.21
N THR A 387 -20.18 -0.97 -20.58
CA THR A 387 -19.79 0.13 -21.47
C THR A 387 -19.08 -0.33 -22.75
N GLY A 388 -18.68 -1.57 -22.84
CA GLY A 388 -17.85 -2.09 -23.93
C GLY A 388 -16.39 -1.61 -23.91
N ILE A 389 -15.98 -0.86 -22.87
CA ILE A 389 -14.64 -0.29 -22.77
C ILE A 389 -13.94 -0.85 -21.54
N ARG A 390 -12.77 -1.45 -21.75
CA ARG A 390 -11.90 -1.97 -20.69
C ARG A 390 -10.92 -0.88 -20.24
N ASN A 391 -11.03 -0.42 -19.00
CA ASN A 391 -10.27 0.71 -18.44
C ASN A 391 -9.48 0.31 -17.18
N GLU A 392 -8.54 -0.63 -17.29
CA GLU A 392 -7.77 -1.14 -16.14
C GLU A 392 -6.98 -0.02 -15.45
N GLY A 393 -6.18 0.73 -16.21
CA GLY A 393 -5.32 1.77 -15.65
C GLY A 393 -6.10 2.85 -14.88
N MET A 394 -7.24 3.29 -15.42
CA MET A 394 -8.06 4.31 -14.76
C MET A 394 -8.76 3.79 -13.51
N VAL A 395 -9.16 2.51 -13.48
CA VAL A 395 -9.75 1.88 -12.29
C VAL A 395 -8.73 1.85 -11.15
N TYR A 396 -7.51 1.38 -11.41
CA TYR A 396 -6.44 1.34 -10.42
C TYR A 396 -5.96 2.74 -10.00
N SER A 397 -5.94 3.71 -10.92
CA SER A 397 -5.62 5.11 -10.58
C SER A 397 -6.62 5.70 -9.58
N GLY A 398 -7.91 5.39 -9.74
CA GLY A 398 -8.92 5.79 -8.75
C GLY A 398 -8.68 5.16 -7.37
N GLY A 399 -8.31 3.87 -7.32
CA GLY A 399 -7.91 3.22 -6.07
C GLY A 399 -6.69 3.89 -5.42
N SER A 400 -5.66 4.19 -6.19
CA SER A 400 -4.45 4.89 -5.71
C SER A 400 -4.78 6.30 -5.19
N MET A 401 -5.66 7.02 -5.88
CA MET A 401 -6.17 8.32 -5.41
C MET A 401 -6.92 8.19 -4.07
N GLY A 402 -7.75 7.14 -3.91
CA GLY A 402 -8.42 6.82 -2.66
C GLY A 402 -7.44 6.59 -1.50
N ILE A 403 -6.34 5.87 -1.75
CA ILE A 403 -5.26 5.65 -0.78
C ILE A 403 -4.65 6.98 -0.32
N LYS A 404 -4.25 7.84 -1.26
CA LYS A 404 -3.56 9.10 -0.95
C LYS A 404 -4.47 10.08 -0.22
N ILE A 405 -5.67 10.31 -0.76
CA ILE A 405 -6.66 11.19 -0.12
C ILE A 405 -7.06 10.65 1.25
N GLY A 406 -7.33 9.34 1.35
CA GLY A 406 -7.70 8.71 2.60
C GLY A 406 -6.63 8.85 3.67
N SER A 407 -5.36 8.57 3.35
CA SER A 407 -4.26 8.74 4.30
C SER A 407 -4.05 10.20 4.72
N GLY A 408 -4.18 11.15 3.78
CA GLY A 408 -4.09 12.58 4.08
C GLY A 408 -5.21 13.08 4.98
N LEU A 409 -6.46 12.72 4.66
CA LEU A 409 -7.62 13.04 5.49
C LEU A 409 -7.53 12.42 6.89
N GLY A 410 -7.08 11.16 6.99
CA GLY A 410 -6.90 10.49 8.28
C GLY A 410 -5.88 11.21 9.16
N THR A 411 -4.73 11.60 8.61
CA THR A 411 -3.73 12.37 9.36
C THR A 411 -4.20 13.77 9.71
N ALA A 412 -4.96 14.43 8.81
CA ALA A 412 -5.57 15.73 9.10
C ALA A 412 -6.61 15.64 10.23
N LEU A 413 -7.49 14.64 10.18
CA LEU A 413 -8.47 14.37 11.22
C LEU A 413 -7.81 14.12 12.58
N LEU A 414 -6.68 13.40 12.60
CA LEU A 414 -5.88 13.22 13.82
C LEU A 414 -5.49 14.57 14.41
N GLY A 415 -4.85 15.45 13.63
CA GLY A 415 -4.42 16.76 14.10
C GLY A 415 -5.58 17.70 14.47
N TRP A 416 -6.64 17.73 13.69
CA TRP A 416 -7.80 18.59 13.94
C TRP A 416 -8.60 18.17 15.19
N ILE A 417 -8.84 16.87 15.39
CA ILE A 417 -9.59 16.37 16.55
C ILE A 417 -8.78 16.59 17.83
N LEU A 418 -7.44 16.39 17.81
CA LEU A 418 -6.58 16.75 18.93
C LEU A 418 -6.69 18.25 19.26
N ALA A 419 -6.62 19.11 18.23
CA ALA A 419 -6.75 20.55 18.41
C ALA A 419 -8.12 20.97 18.96
N PHE A 420 -9.22 20.41 18.44
CA PHE A 420 -10.58 20.67 18.93
C PHE A 420 -10.79 20.15 20.35
N GLY A 421 -10.14 19.04 20.72
CA GLY A 421 -10.13 18.52 22.08
C GLY A 421 -9.34 19.37 23.08
N GLY A 422 -8.63 20.41 22.60
CA GLY A 422 -7.78 21.24 23.45
C GLY A 422 -6.48 20.55 23.87
N TYR A 423 -5.98 19.62 23.06
CA TYR A 423 -4.73 18.92 23.31
C TYR A 423 -3.54 19.89 23.34
N VAL A 424 -2.70 19.77 24.37
CA VAL A 424 -1.47 20.55 24.55
C VAL A 424 -0.29 19.59 24.58
N GLY A 425 0.63 19.70 23.61
CA GLY A 425 1.83 18.86 23.57
C GLY A 425 2.82 19.17 24.68
N GLY A 426 3.80 18.27 24.85
CA GLY A 426 4.90 18.48 25.79
C GLY A 426 4.79 17.72 27.11
N GLY A 427 3.94 16.69 27.21
CA GLY A 427 3.93 15.74 28.33
C GLY A 427 3.27 16.23 29.61
N GLY A 428 2.52 17.35 29.57
CA GLY A 428 1.74 17.85 30.70
C GLY A 428 0.42 17.09 30.93
N GLU A 429 -0.21 17.33 32.07
CA GLU A 429 -1.57 16.83 32.34
C GLU A 429 -2.53 17.34 31.26
N GLN A 430 -3.27 16.44 30.65
CA GLN A 430 -4.25 16.76 29.64
C GLN A 430 -5.62 16.99 30.23
N SER A 431 -6.38 17.90 29.62
CA SER A 431 -7.79 18.10 30.04
C SER A 431 -8.63 16.86 29.70
N ASP A 432 -9.76 16.68 30.42
CA ASP A 432 -10.71 15.58 30.14
C ASP A 432 -11.19 15.59 28.67
N THR A 433 -11.34 16.78 28.07
CA THR A 433 -11.72 16.92 26.68
C THR A 433 -10.62 16.45 25.71
N ALA A 434 -9.34 16.68 26.05
CA ALA A 434 -8.21 16.19 25.26
C ALA A 434 -8.07 14.67 25.40
N LEU A 435 -8.23 14.13 26.60
CA LEU A 435 -8.23 12.67 26.80
C LEU A 435 -9.39 12.01 26.06
N PHE A 436 -10.59 12.59 26.07
CA PHE A 436 -11.71 12.10 25.26
C PHE A 436 -11.42 12.16 23.75
N ALA A 437 -10.77 13.23 23.27
CA ALA A 437 -10.37 13.34 21.87
C ALA A 437 -9.38 12.22 21.48
N ILE A 438 -8.42 11.87 22.34
CA ILE A 438 -7.49 10.76 22.13
C ILE A 438 -8.25 9.41 22.09
N GLN A 439 -9.18 9.19 23.02
CA GLN A 439 -10.06 8.01 23.03
C GLN A 439 -10.90 7.93 21.74
N ALA A 440 -11.46 9.08 21.32
CA ALA A 440 -12.23 9.16 20.09
C ALA A 440 -11.42 8.78 18.86
N LEU A 441 -10.18 9.24 18.76
CA LEU A 441 -9.27 8.95 17.66
C LEU A 441 -8.83 7.49 17.59
N PHE A 442 -8.63 6.84 18.75
CA PHE A 442 -8.12 5.47 18.79
C PHE A 442 -9.24 4.42 18.81
N VAL A 443 -10.41 4.74 19.39
CA VAL A 443 -11.50 3.77 19.58
C VAL A 443 -12.78 4.18 18.85
N TYR A 444 -13.41 5.31 19.19
CA TYR A 444 -14.77 5.62 18.73
C TYR A 444 -14.85 5.92 17.24
N LEU A 445 -13.97 6.75 16.71
CA LEU A 445 -13.98 7.13 15.30
C LEU A 445 -13.62 5.94 14.37
N PRO A 446 -12.55 5.16 14.66
CA PRO A 446 -12.28 3.94 13.91
C PRO A 446 -13.43 2.91 13.98
N MET A 447 -14.10 2.78 15.12
CA MET A 447 -15.28 1.93 15.27
C MET A 447 -16.43 2.41 14.36
N GLY A 448 -16.68 3.73 14.30
CA GLY A 448 -17.66 4.33 13.39
C GLY A 448 -17.30 4.10 11.92
N LEU A 449 -16.01 4.19 11.55
CA LEU A 449 -15.53 3.90 10.20
C LEU A 449 -15.73 2.42 9.84
N CYS A 450 -15.53 1.48 10.78
CA CYS A 450 -15.83 0.06 10.56
C CYS A 450 -17.33 -0.16 10.26
N ALA A 451 -18.21 0.47 11.04
CA ALA A 451 -19.65 0.41 10.79
C ALA A 451 -20.01 0.99 9.40
N LEU A 452 -19.40 2.11 9.02
CA LEU A 452 -19.58 2.71 7.70
C LEU A 452 -19.08 1.78 6.58
N MET A 453 -17.94 1.10 6.77
CA MET A 453 -17.42 0.13 5.81
C MET A 453 -18.36 -1.07 5.65
N ILE A 454 -18.99 -1.55 6.73
CA ILE A 454 -20.03 -2.58 6.64
C ILE A 454 -21.20 -2.09 5.81
N VAL A 455 -21.72 -0.89 6.09
CA VAL A 455 -22.85 -0.29 5.35
C VAL A 455 -22.51 -0.18 3.86
N LEU A 456 -21.33 0.28 3.49
CA LEU A 456 -20.88 0.34 2.09
C LEU A 456 -20.85 -1.04 1.44
N MET A 457 -20.36 -2.07 2.16
CA MET A 457 -20.31 -3.43 1.64
C MET A 457 -21.70 -4.05 1.49
N LEU A 458 -22.71 -3.60 2.21
CA LEU A 458 -24.10 -4.06 2.00
C LEU A 458 -24.62 -3.64 0.62
N PHE A 459 -24.17 -2.52 0.08
CA PHE A 459 -24.51 -2.04 -1.28
C PHE A 459 -23.64 -2.65 -2.40
N TYR A 460 -22.55 -3.36 -2.05
CA TYR A 460 -21.65 -4.00 -3.01
C TYR A 460 -22.12 -5.42 -3.29
N ASP A 461 -23.00 -5.62 -4.29
CA ASP A 461 -23.55 -6.92 -4.66
C ASP A 461 -22.90 -7.55 -5.93
N LEU A 462 -21.72 -7.02 -6.33
CA LEU A 462 -21.01 -7.47 -7.52
C LEU A 462 -20.59 -8.94 -7.45
N ASP A 463 -20.16 -9.44 -6.28
CA ASP A 463 -19.73 -10.83 -6.09
C ASP A 463 -20.79 -11.84 -6.59
N LYS A 464 -22.09 -11.53 -6.42
CA LYS A 464 -23.19 -12.39 -6.87
C LYS A 464 -23.40 -12.36 -8.38
N ARG A 465 -23.10 -11.23 -9.01
CA ARG A 465 -23.28 -10.99 -10.45
C ARG A 465 -22.07 -11.33 -11.27
N TYR A 466 -20.89 -11.36 -10.63
CA TYR A 466 -19.60 -11.50 -11.29
C TYR A 466 -19.48 -12.73 -12.19
N PRO A 467 -19.90 -13.95 -11.78
CA PRO A 467 -19.83 -15.14 -12.65
C PRO A 467 -20.63 -14.98 -13.95
N ALA A 468 -21.83 -14.38 -13.88
CA ALA A 468 -22.68 -14.15 -15.06
C ALA A 468 -22.05 -13.10 -15.99
N ILE A 469 -21.45 -12.04 -15.43
CA ILE A 469 -20.78 -10.98 -16.19
C ILE A 469 -19.57 -11.55 -16.97
N VAL A 470 -18.76 -12.38 -16.30
CA VAL A 470 -17.61 -13.03 -16.94
C VAL A 470 -18.05 -14.00 -18.05
N ALA A 471 -19.11 -14.78 -17.81
CA ALA A 471 -19.68 -15.67 -18.83
C ALA A 471 -20.20 -14.88 -20.07
N ASP A 472 -20.93 -13.78 -19.84
CA ASP A 472 -21.42 -12.89 -20.91
C ASP A 472 -20.28 -12.28 -21.72
N LEU A 473 -19.19 -11.84 -21.05
CA LEU A 473 -18.00 -11.29 -21.71
C LEU A 473 -17.28 -12.36 -22.54
N ALA A 474 -17.17 -13.59 -22.01
CA ALA A 474 -16.55 -14.69 -22.74
C ALA A 474 -17.35 -15.09 -23.98
N ALA A 475 -18.68 -15.03 -23.93
CA ALA A 475 -19.56 -15.31 -25.08
C ALA A 475 -19.51 -14.23 -26.18
N LYS A 476 -19.07 -13.00 -25.83
CA LYS A 476 -18.93 -11.86 -26.75
C LYS A 476 -17.55 -11.74 -27.41
N ARG A 477 -16.55 -12.45 -26.87
CA ARG A 477 -15.17 -12.54 -27.41
C ARG A 477 -15.04 -13.74 -28.36
#